data_a005d314ef46dd48cda67e07fbd74024
#
_entry.id   a005d314ef46dd48cda67e07fbd74024
#
_cell.length_a   1.000
_cell.length_b   1.000
_cell.length_c   1.000
_cell.angle_alpha   90.00
_cell.angle_beta   90.00
_cell.angle_gamma   90.00
#
_symmetry.space_group_name_H-M   'P 1'
#
loop_
_entity.id
_entity.type
_entity.pdbx_description
1 polymer ?
#
loop_
_entity_poly.entity_id
_entity_poly.type
_entity_poly.pdbx_seq_one_letter_code
_entity_poly.pdbx_strand_id
1 'polypeptide(L)'
;VPLSAAGIKDALGALREARDLEQPRLKKIDAALSDSVTGHMSGVYVPRRATREYRLLVEQSRFNVLDLVVTAVAQNLFADGFRPTGANGRAPDSKNATVWDAVWQPNRMDARQAAIYRPAIAHGVSYALVLPGDPAPVITPMSARRMTALYRDPTNDEWPELAMELEYERNVEYGETGQRRKMLTVRLFDDEAVYRVELPASGELDPRVISVQEHDLTVTPVVRFRDRYDLGVPCGKVEPLIPLQRQVNQITFSLAMALQYAVFRQRYVTGMEEQVDADGKAKPPLFNVAVDQMLVGTSPDMKFGEFSQTDVSGYLDSRDKVLLHMASVAQIPPQNLVIGSGISNVPAEALELLAAGHRQDIAEHQVSFGESIEQMMRLTGKAMDDEKAWEDMSAQVVWRNTAHQSLGQVVDGLGKGVQMLAIPPKAMWERFPGVTDQDLKRWAQMADEEDGLRDAAEADAAEKAAAALAQQVAVDELNAVTRRVAPLADETAEAPNGNARRRPARAAAPA
;
A
#
# COMPACT_ATOMS: atom_id res chain seq x y z
N VAL A 1 13.67 32.55 16.68
CA VAL A 1 12.69 33.62 17.03
C VAL A 1 11.56 33.58 16.02
N PRO A 2 10.31 33.43 16.42
CA PRO A 2 9.17 33.34 15.52
C PRO A 2 9.17 34.44 14.45
N LEU A 3 8.67 34.09 13.26
CA LEU A 3 8.64 35.01 12.11
C LEU A 3 7.91 36.30 12.42
N SER A 4 8.47 37.41 12.00
CA SER A 4 7.78 38.73 12.02
C SER A 4 6.58 38.74 11.06
N ALA A 5 5.66 39.68 11.20
CA ALA A 5 4.53 39.85 10.30
C ALA A 5 4.96 40.02 8.81
N ALA A 6 6.08 40.68 8.57
CA ALA A 6 6.67 40.74 7.24
C ALA A 6 7.20 39.40 6.75
N GLY A 7 7.92 38.67 7.62
CA GLY A 7 8.41 37.32 7.31
C GLY A 7 7.29 36.33 7.02
N ILE A 8 6.18 36.36 7.76
CA ILE A 8 4.99 35.56 7.50
C ILE A 8 4.40 35.85 6.11
N LYS A 9 4.34 37.12 5.75
CA LYS A 9 3.83 37.56 4.44
C LYS A 9 4.72 37.06 3.30
N ASP A 10 6.03 37.16 3.44
CA ASP A 10 7.00 36.73 2.45
C ASP A 10 7.00 35.22 2.30
N ALA A 11 6.98 34.45 3.42
CA ALA A 11 6.87 33.02 3.47
C ALA A 11 5.59 32.50 2.77
N LEU A 12 4.44 33.11 3.08
CA LEU A 12 3.17 32.77 2.44
C LEU A 12 3.17 33.13 0.95
N GLY A 13 3.87 34.20 0.55
CA GLY A 13 4.05 34.57 -0.85
C GLY A 13 4.78 33.46 -1.64
N ALA A 14 5.93 33.04 -1.14
CA ALA A 14 6.74 32.00 -1.76
C ALA A 14 6.01 30.64 -1.83
N LEU A 15 5.37 30.23 -0.73
CA LEU A 15 4.61 28.99 -0.67
C LEU A 15 3.39 29.00 -1.60
N ARG A 16 2.74 30.14 -1.73
CA ARG A 16 1.62 30.31 -2.65
C ARG A 16 2.07 30.22 -4.10
N GLU A 17 3.16 30.84 -4.47
CA GLU A 17 3.73 30.74 -5.81
C GLU A 17 4.04 29.30 -6.18
N ALA A 18 4.74 28.57 -5.30
CA ALA A 18 5.02 27.15 -5.48
C ALA A 18 3.75 26.31 -5.64
N ARG A 19 2.74 26.59 -4.81
CA ARG A 19 1.44 25.90 -4.88
C ARG A 19 0.71 26.18 -6.18
N ASP A 20 0.68 27.43 -6.62
CA ASP A 20 -0.05 27.83 -7.83
C ASP A 20 0.57 27.23 -9.09
N LEU A 21 1.88 26.96 -9.09
CA LEU A 21 2.57 26.22 -10.15
C LEU A 21 2.15 24.74 -10.20
N GLU A 22 2.00 24.08 -9.04
CA GLU A 22 1.67 22.65 -8.98
C GLU A 22 0.16 22.34 -9.08
N GLN A 23 -0.69 23.24 -8.60
CA GLN A 23 -2.14 22.99 -8.51
C GLN A 23 -2.82 22.58 -9.82
N PRO A 24 -2.48 23.14 -11.00
CA PRO A 24 -3.10 22.67 -12.25
C PRO A 24 -2.83 21.20 -12.56
N ARG A 25 -1.60 20.74 -12.28
CA ARG A 25 -1.18 19.34 -12.43
C ARG A 25 -1.96 18.42 -11.48
N LEU A 26 -1.98 18.78 -10.20
CA LEU A 26 -2.66 18.01 -9.15
C LEU A 26 -4.18 17.93 -9.40
N LYS A 27 -4.81 19.06 -9.81
CA LYS A 27 -6.23 19.10 -10.18
C LYS A 27 -6.55 18.17 -11.35
N LYS A 28 -5.65 18.09 -12.34
CA LYS A 28 -5.80 17.20 -13.49
C LYS A 28 -5.75 15.73 -13.06
N ILE A 29 -4.85 15.38 -12.14
CA ILE A 29 -4.73 14.02 -11.60
C ILE A 29 -5.98 13.65 -10.79
N ASP A 30 -6.44 14.53 -9.89
CA ASP A 30 -7.65 14.28 -9.10
C ASP A 30 -8.90 14.14 -9.98
N ALA A 31 -9.02 14.99 -11.01
CA ALA A 31 -10.12 14.88 -11.96
C ALA A 31 -10.10 13.56 -12.74
N ALA A 32 -8.90 13.02 -13.00
CA ALA A 32 -8.76 11.72 -13.64
C ALA A 32 -9.12 10.57 -12.69
N LEU A 33 -8.73 10.66 -11.43
CA LEU A 33 -9.03 9.65 -10.40
C LEU A 33 -10.53 9.63 -10.03
N SER A 34 -11.12 10.81 -9.82
CA SER A 34 -12.52 10.93 -9.37
C SER A 34 -13.56 10.67 -10.46
N ASP A 35 -13.12 10.54 -11.72
CA ASP A 35 -14.00 10.42 -12.89
C ASP A 35 -15.14 11.46 -12.92
N SER A 36 -14.78 12.68 -12.50
CA SER A 36 -15.74 13.77 -12.31
C SER A 36 -16.53 14.08 -13.59
N VAL A 37 -17.85 14.10 -13.45
CA VAL A 37 -18.82 14.40 -14.52
C VAL A 37 -18.56 15.75 -15.17
N THR A 38 -18.00 16.69 -14.42
CA THR A 38 -17.77 18.08 -14.85
C THR A 38 -16.45 18.32 -15.59
N GLY A 39 -15.56 17.31 -15.62
CA GLY A 39 -14.22 17.44 -16.22
C GLY A 39 -14.19 16.96 -17.68
N HIS A 40 -13.49 17.68 -18.54
CA HIS A 40 -13.11 17.27 -19.91
C HIS A 40 -12.20 16.02 -19.93
N MET A 41 -12.26 15.19 -18.88
CA MET A 41 -11.36 14.05 -18.67
C MET A 41 -11.87 12.74 -19.31
N SER A 42 -13.13 12.70 -19.75
CA SER A 42 -13.70 11.51 -20.41
C SER A 42 -12.97 11.11 -21.72
N GLY A 43 -12.22 12.04 -22.32
CA GLY A 43 -11.61 11.84 -23.65
C GLY A 43 -12.61 11.89 -24.78
N VAL A 44 -13.91 11.85 -24.50
CA VAL A 44 -15.00 11.87 -25.51
C VAL A 44 -15.48 13.31 -25.71
N TYR A 45 -15.49 13.74 -26.97
CA TYR A 45 -16.02 15.07 -27.31
C TYR A 45 -17.54 15.11 -27.13
N VAL A 46 -18.02 16.06 -26.36
CA VAL A 46 -19.45 16.31 -26.17
C VAL A 46 -19.83 17.63 -26.86
N PRO A 47 -20.62 17.61 -27.96
CA PRO A 47 -21.11 18.80 -28.62
C PRO A 47 -21.95 19.66 -27.64
N ARG A 48 -21.91 21.02 -27.78
CA ARG A 48 -22.71 21.91 -26.94
C ARG A 48 -24.21 21.62 -26.99
N ARG A 49 -24.72 21.15 -28.16
CA ARG A 49 -26.13 20.79 -28.40
C ARG A 49 -26.34 19.26 -28.42
N ALA A 50 -25.49 18.51 -27.67
CA ALA A 50 -25.67 17.06 -27.57
C ALA A 50 -27.03 16.73 -26.96
N THR A 51 -27.68 15.69 -27.50
CA THR A 51 -28.91 15.16 -26.97
C THR A 51 -28.70 14.55 -25.58
N ARG A 52 -29.78 14.34 -24.83
CA ARG A 52 -29.73 13.69 -23.52
C ARG A 52 -29.14 12.28 -23.64
N GLU A 53 -29.53 11.53 -24.65
CA GLU A 53 -29.11 10.18 -24.94
C GLU A 53 -27.59 10.12 -25.21
N TYR A 54 -27.07 11.06 -25.99
CA TYR A 54 -25.63 11.15 -26.25
C TYR A 54 -24.83 11.37 -24.95
N ARG A 55 -25.29 12.28 -24.08
CA ARG A 55 -24.64 12.54 -22.80
C ARG A 55 -24.68 11.33 -21.88
N LEU A 56 -25.82 10.60 -21.88
CA LEU A 56 -25.98 9.37 -21.11
C LEU A 56 -24.99 8.29 -21.58
N LEU A 57 -24.82 8.13 -22.90
CA LEU A 57 -23.84 7.22 -23.47
C LEU A 57 -22.40 7.58 -23.09
N VAL A 58 -22.06 8.87 -23.11
CA VAL A 58 -20.75 9.34 -22.65
C VAL A 58 -20.54 9.01 -21.16
N GLU A 59 -21.58 9.16 -20.35
CA GLU A 59 -21.51 8.82 -18.94
C GLU A 59 -21.35 7.30 -18.72
N GLN A 60 -22.11 6.49 -19.45
CA GLN A 60 -22.02 5.02 -19.38
C GLN A 60 -20.72 4.45 -19.96
N SER A 61 -20.05 5.19 -20.86
CA SER A 61 -18.78 4.76 -21.46
C SER A 61 -17.55 4.93 -20.56
N ARG A 62 -17.72 5.54 -19.40
CA ARG A 62 -16.62 5.73 -18.46
C ARG A 62 -16.23 4.43 -17.81
N PHE A 63 -14.99 4.10 -17.93
CA PHE A 63 -14.40 2.91 -17.35
C PHE A 63 -13.06 3.26 -16.72
N ASN A 64 -13.11 3.81 -15.50
CA ASN A 64 -11.93 4.31 -14.82
C ASN A 64 -11.16 3.19 -14.11
N VAL A 65 -9.93 2.95 -14.54
CA VAL A 65 -9.02 1.96 -13.95
C VAL A 65 -7.86 2.61 -13.17
N LEU A 66 -7.78 3.94 -13.13
CA LEU A 66 -6.65 4.64 -12.50
C LEU A 66 -6.62 4.43 -10.99
N ASP A 67 -7.78 4.43 -10.33
CA ASP A 67 -7.84 4.14 -8.89
C ASP A 67 -7.43 2.71 -8.57
N LEU A 68 -7.76 1.76 -9.46
CA LEU A 68 -7.30 0.38 -9.33
C LEU A 68 -5.78 0.27 -9.39
N VAL A 69 -5.12 1.04 -10.28
CA VAL A 69 -3.65 1.09 -10.36
C VAL A 69 -3.03 1.57 -9.04
N VAL A 70 -3.54 2.67 -8.49
CA VAL A 70 -3.08 3.20 -7.20
C VAL A 70 -3.32 2.18 -6.08
N THR A 71 -4.50 1.56 -6.08
CA THR A 71 -4.89 0.58 -5.07
C THR A 71 -4.03 -0.69 -5.15
N ALA A 72 -3.73 -1.19 -6.34
CA ALA A 72 -2.91 -2.39 -6.54
C ALA A 72 -1.50 -2.25 -5.95
N VAL A 73 -0.92 -1.04 -5.97
CA VAL A 73 0.37 -0.76 -5.33
C VAL A 73 0.20 -0.54 -3.83
N ALA A 74 -0.75 0.33 -3.44
CA ALA A 74 -0.93 0.73 -2.04
C ALA A 74 -1.30 -0.45 -1.12
N GLN A 75 -2.04 -1.45 -1.61
CA GLN A 75 -2.41 -2.64 -0.85
C GLN A 75 -1.22 -3.54 -0.46
N ASN A 76 -0.10 -3.42 -1.19
CA ASN A 76 1.12 -4.16 -0.92
C ASN A 76 2.10 -3.39 -0.02
N LEU A 77 1.76 -2.17 0.37
CA LEU A 77 2.55 -1.31 1.23
C LEU A 77 1.89 -1.26 2.62
N PHE A 78 2.42 -2.02 3.54
CA PHE A 78 1.96 -2.03 4.92
C PHE A 78 3.17 -2.11 5.85
N ALA A 79 3.48 -0.99 6.53
CA ALA A 79 4.47 -0.96 7.60
C ALA A 79 3.86 -1.62 8.84
N ASP A 80 4.48 -2.69 9.31
CA ASP A 80 3.99 -3.57 10.38
C ASP A 80 4.85 -3.51 11.65
N GLY A 81 6.03 -2.89 11.56
CA GLY A 81 6.94 -2.76 12.67
C GLY A 81 8.07 -1.78 12.40
N PHE A 82 8.84 -1.51 13.44
CA PHE A 82 9.97 -0.61 13.40
C PHE A 82 11.09 -1.17 14.27
N ARG A 83 12.31 -1.22 13.75
CA ARG A 83 13.50 -1.73 14.45
C ARG A 83 14.44 -0.58 14.73
N PRO A 84 14.44 -0.02 15.94
CA PRO A 84 15.45 0.95 16.35
C PRO A 84 16.82 0.26 16.46
N THR A 85 17.88 1.02 16.26
CA THR A 85 19.25 0.52 16.41
C THR A 85 19.58 0.45 17.90
N GLY A 86 19.83 -0.76 18.41
CA GLY A 86 20.36 -0.94 19.76
C GLY A 86 21.81 -0.49 19.85
N ALA A 87 22.20 0.10 20.97
CA ALA A 87 23.61 0.34 21.27
C ALA A 87 24.40 -0.98 21.08
N ASN A 88 25.40 -0.98 20.20
CA ASN A 88 26.21 -2.14 19.80
C ASN A 88 25.57 -3.13 18.81
N GLY A 89 24.57 -2.72 17.99
CA GLY A 89 23.94 -3.61 17.00
C GLY A 89 23.15 -4.77 17.60
N ARG A 90 22.85 -4.71 18.88
CA ARG A 90 21.99 -5.67 19.57
C ARG A 90 20.56 -5.15 19.54
N ALA A 91 19.60 -6.05 19.28
CA ALA A 91 18.20 -5.67 19.40
C ALA A 91 17.95 -4.96 20.75
N PRO A 92 17.20 -3.85 20.79
CA PRO A 92 16.92 -3.17 22.03
C PRO A 92 16.24 -4.14 23.01
N ASP A 93 16.59 -4.05 24.27
CA ASP A 93 15.94 -4.85 25.31
C ASP A 93 14.42 -4.66 25.18
N SER A 94 13.68 -5.75 25.12
CA SER A 94 12.22 -5.82 24.95
C SER A 94 11.40 -5.10 26.03
N LYS A 95 12.08 -4.47 27.00
CA LYS A 95 11.46 -3.76 28.11
C LYS A 95 11.25 -2.26 27.88
N ASN A 96 11.89 -1.68 26.87
CA ASN A 96 11.69 -0.28 26.51
C ASN A 96 10.68 -0.21 25.38
N ALA A 97 9.48 0.31 25.68
CA ALA A 97 8.52 0.67 24.64
C ALA A 97 9.24 1.59 23.63
N THR A 98 9.28 1.16 22.37
CA THR A 98 9.87 1.97 21.32
C THR A 98 8.96 3.15 21.03
N VAL A 99 9.50 4.23 20.44
CA VAL A 99 8.69 5.36 19.95
C VAL A 99 7.55 4.86 19.07
N TRP A 100 7.80 3.82 18.27
CA TRP A 100 6.77 3.16 17.45
C TRP A 100 5.58 2.65 18.31
N ASP A 101 5.84 1.87 19.34
CA ASP A 101 4.79 1.31 20.18
C ASP A 101 3.96 2.42 20.88
N ALA A 102 4.61 3.52 21.27
CA ALA A 102 3.97 4.64 21.94
C ALA A 102 3.11 5.52 21.02
N VAL A 103 3.42 5.58 19.72
CA VAL A 103 2.84 6.56 18.79
C VAL A 103 1.96 5.91 17.73
N TRP A 104 2.31 4.72 17.25
CA TRP A 104 1.65 4.10 16.09
C TRP A 104 0.16 3.79 16.32
N GLN A 105 -0.14 3.10 17.41
CA GLN A 105 -1.52 2.72 17.75
C GLN A 105 -2.41 3.90 18.17
N PRO A 106 -1.95 4.83 19.04
CA PRO A 106 -2.75 6.02 19.38
C PRO A 106 -3.15 6.84 18.14
N ASN A 107 -2.28 6.91 17.14
CA ASN A 107 -2.55 7.56 15.86
C ASN A 107 -3.35 6.70 14.87
N ARG A 108 -3.67 5.44 15.20
CA ARG A 108 -4.38 4.49 14.33
C ARG A 108 -3.69 4.33 12.98
N MET A 109 -2.35 4.27 12.99
CA MET A 109 -1.57 4.30 11.77
C MET A 109 -1.75 3.04 10.93
N ASP A 110 -2.14 1.90 11.50
CA ASP A 110 -2.50 0.70 10.73
C ASP A 110 -3.54 0.99 9.66
N ALA A 111 -4.53 1.81 9.99
CA ALA A 111 -5.55 2.22 9.01
C ALA A 111 -5.17 3.48 8.22
N ARG A 112 -4.41 4.40 8.85
CA ARG A 112 -4.15 5.73 8.29
C ARG A 112 -2.92 5.81 7.40
N GLN A 113 -1.99 4.86 7.48
CA GLN A 113 -0.80 4.83 6.62
C GLN A 113 -1.16 4.83 5.12
N ALA A 114 -2.24 4.16 4.72
CA ALA A 114 -2.72 4.19 3.34
C ALA A 114 -3.14 5.61 2.88
N ALA A 115 -3.55 6.49 3.81
CA ALA A 115 -3.86 7.88 3.50
C ALA A 115 -2.61 8.73 3.18
N ILE A 116 -1.41 8.24 3.54
CA ILE A 116 -0.12 8.81 3.11
C ILE A 116 0.30 8.23 1.76
N TYR A 117 0.25 6.88 1.62
CA TYR A 117 0.79 6.20 0.44
C TYR A 117 -0.02 6.44 -0.83
N ARG A 118 -1.36 6.36 -0.76
CA ARG A 118 -2.22 6.57 -1.94
C ARG A 118 -1.99 7.92 -2.63
N PRO A 119 -1.99 9.07 -1.93
CA PRO A 119 -1.68 10.34 -2.56
C PRO A 119 -0.24 10.42 -3.08
N ALA A 120 0.75 9.83 -2.40
CA ALA A 120 2.13 9.78 -2.88
C ALA A 120 2.21 9.03 -4.23
N ILE A 121 1.63 7.85 -4.33
CA ILE A 121 1.58 7.05 -5.56
C ILE A 121 0.81 7.77 -6.67
N ALA A 122 -0.29 8.45 -6.33
CA ALA A 122 -1.12 9.12 -7.30
C ALA A 122 -0.50 10.41 -7.86
N HIS A 123 -0.01 11.28 -6.97
CA HIS A 123 0.48 12.64 -7.30
C HIS A 123 2.00 12.71 -7.43
N GLY A 124 2.73 11.70 -6.96
CA GLY A 124 4.19 11.66 -6.86
C GLY A 124 4.72 12.11 -5.50
N VAL A 125 3.89 12.78 -4.68
CA VAL A 125 4.28 13.27 -3.36
C VAL A 125 3.09 13.36 -2.42
N SER A 126 3.31 13.06 -1.15
CA SER A 126 2.42 13.36 -0.03
C SER A 126 3.24 13.75 1.19
N TYR A 127 2.58 14.09 2.28
CA TYR A 127 3.23 14.56 3.48
C TYR A 127 2.62 13.96 4.75
N ALA A 128 3.41 13.86 5.79
CA ALA A 128 2.95 13.62 7.15
C ALA A 128 3.35 14.81 8.03
N LEU A 129 2.37 15.40 8.70
CA LEU A 129 2.58 16.45 9.69
C LEU A 129 2.66 15.78 11.07
N VAL A 130 3.71 16.06 11.84
CA VAL A 130 3.90 15.55 13.20
C VAL A 130 3.96 16.72 14.17
N LEU A 131 3.06 16.77 15.11
CA LEU A 131 3.02 17.82 16.13
C LEU A 131 3.02 17.20 17.52
N PRO A 132 3.63 17.86 18.53
CA PRO A 132 3.50 17.46 19.91
C PRO A 132 2.04 17.35 20.33
N GLY A 133 1.71 16.38 21.16
CA GLY A 133 0.36 16.11 21.64
C GLY A 133 0.37 15.27 22.91
N ASP A 134 -0.77 15.22 23.63
CA ASP A 134 -0.95 14.43 24.84
C ASP A 134 -2.10 13.42 24.60
N PRO A 135 -1.92 12.12 24.82
CA PRO A 135 -0.78 11.42 25.48
C PRO A 135 0.41 11.11 24.53
N ALA A 136 0.31 11.36 23.23
CA ALA A 136 1.36 11.08 22.26
C ALA A 136 1.37 12.12 21.14
N PRO A 137 2.49 12.32 20.43
CA PRO A 137 2.55 13.14 19.24
C PRO A 137 1.51 12.76 18.21
N VAL A 138 0.93 13.75 17.53
CA VAL A 138 -0.14 13.56 16.56
C VAL A 138 0.43 13.52 15.13
N ILE A 139 0.25 12.39 14.45
CA ILE A 139 0.61 12.22 13.06
C ILE A 139 -0.61 12.48 12.18
N THR A 140 -0.52 13.45 11.28
CA THR A 140 -1.60 13.80 10.36
C THR A 140 -1.20 13.62 8.90
N PRO A 141 -1.79 12.62 8.19
CA PRO A 141 -1.58 12.44 6.75
C PRO A 141 -2.08 13.65 5.96
N MET A 142 -1.27 14.11 5.01
CA MET A 142 -1.57 15.27 4.17
C MET A 142 -1.29 14.97 2.70
N SER A 143 -2.26 15.26 1.83
CA SER A 143 -2.03 15.22 0.39
C SER A 143 -1.34 16.48 -0.11
N ALA A 144 -0.62 16.40 -1.25
CA ALA A 144 -0.05 17.56 -1.93
C ALA A 144 -1.09 18.63 -2.33
N ARG A 145 -2.36 18.29 -2.31
CA ARG A 145 -3.47 19.25 -2.54
C ARG A 145 -3.66 20.22 -1.38
N ARG A 146 -3.38 19.75 -0.17
CA ARG A 146 -3.54 20.53 1.07
C ARG A 146 -2.23 21.07 1.60
N MET A 147 -1.14 20.32 1.46
CA MET A 147 0.18 20.66 1.96
C MET A 147 1.09 21.08 0.82
N THR A 148 1.81 22.17 0.99
CA THR A 148 2.91 22.62 0.12
C THR A 148 4.12 22.86 1.00
N ALA A 149 5.27 22.34 0.63
CA ALA A 149 6.52 22.50 1.38
C ALA A 149 7.62 23.02 0.46
N LEU A 150 8.41 23.96 0.97
CA LEU A 150 9.57 24.53 0.30
C LEU A 150 10.85 24.01 0.93
N TYR A 151 11.77 23.57 0.08
CA TYR A 151 13.10 23.12 0.44
C TYR A 151 14.10 24.05 -0.19
N ARG A 152 15.20 24.35 0.48
CA ARG A 152 16.29 25.14 -0.09
C ARG A 152 16.97 24.36 -1.22
N ASP A 153 17.28 23.08 -0.97
CA ASP A 153 17.69 22.11 -1.97
C ASP A 153 16.72 20.92 -1.96
N PRO A 154 15.74 20.86 -2.90
CA PRO A 154 14.75 19.80 -2.93
C PRO A 154 15.34 18.39 -3.09
N THR A 155 16.60 18.28 -3.51
CA THR A 155 17.29 16.98 -3.72
C THR A 155 17.91 16.45 -2.45
N ASN A 156 18.60 17.33 -1.69
CA ASN A 156 19.44 16.93 -0.56
C ASN A 156 18.83 17.24 0.81
N ASP A 157 17.92 18.23 0.89
CA ASP A 157 17.36 18.62 2.18
C ASP A 157 16.35 17.58 2.70
N GLU A 158 16.60 17.12 3.90
CA GLU A 158 15.72 16.21 4.62
C GLU A 158 14.44 16.93 5.10
N TRP A 159 14.60 18.14 5.63
CA TRP A 159 13.52 18.94 6.19
C TRP A 159 13.20 20.14 5.31
N PRO A 160 11.91 20.49 5.17
CA PRO A 160 11.55 21.73 4.48
C PRO A 160 11.93 22.95 5.32
N GLU A 161 12.28 24.05 4.65
CA GLU A 161 12.47 25.34 5.30
C GLU A 161 11.12 25.92 5.77
N LEU A 162 10.11 25.79 4.94
CA LEU A 162 8.75 26.28 5.20
C LEU A 162 7.72 25.28 4.67
N ALA A 163 6.60 25.15 5.36
CA ALA A 163 5.47 24.41 4.86
C ALA A 163 4.15 25.15 5.13
N MET A 164 3.15 24.91 4.27
CA MET A 164 1.84 25.53 4.37
C MET A 164 0.76 24.48 4.17
N GLU A 165 -0.19 24.43 5.10
CA GLU A 165 -1.43 23.67 4.96
C GLU A 165 -2.62 24.58 4.70
N LEU A 166 -3.44 24.21 3.73
CA LEU A 166 -4.74 24.82 3.49
C LEU A 166 -5.79 24.09 4.35
N GLU A 167 -6.30 24.73 5.41
CA GLU A 167 -7.30 24.09 6.28
C GLU A 167 -8.68 24.09 5.60
N TYR A 168 -9.28 25.26 5.40
CA TYR A 168 -10.62 25.38 4.80
C TYR A 168 -10.91 26.81 4.30
N GLU A 169 -11.90 26.90 3.42
CA GLU A 169 -12.54 28.16 3.03
C GLU A 169 -13.74 28.44 3.91
N ARG A 170 -13.88 29.66 4.41
CA ARG A 170 -15.09 30.10 5.08
C ARG A 170 -15.53 31.51 4.60
N ASN A 171 -16.83 31.73 4.63
CA ASN A 171 -17.38 33.07 4.40
C ASN A 171 -17.39 33.83 5.74
N VAL A 172 -16.61 34.88 5.84
CA VAL A 172 -16.55 35.75 7.02
C VAL A 172 -17.14 37.10 6.67
N GLU A 173 -17.93 37.68 7.56
CA GLU A 173 -18.35 39.08 7.46
C GLU A 173 -17.17 39.95 7.84
N TYR A 174 -16.76 40.82 6.91
CA TYR A 174 -15.59 41.68 7.08
C TYR A 174 -16.00 43.16 7.05
N GLY A 175 -15.57 43.91 8.07
CA GLY A 175 -15.78 45.37 8.21
C GLY A 175 -17.17 45.77 8.65
N GLU A 176 -17.33 47.07 8.93
CA GLU A 176 -18.59 47.71 9.36
C GLU A 176 -19.71 47.65 8.31
N THR A 177 -19.40 47.30 7.07
CA THR A 177 -20.36 47.24 5.95
C THR A 177 -21.01 45.89 5.75
N GLY A 178 -20.69 44.87 6.60
CA GLY A 178 -21.30 43.52 6.52
C GLY A 178 -21.06 42.77 5.21
N GLN A 179 -20.05 43.16 4.42
CA GLN A 179 -19.69 42.42 3.19
C GLN A 179 -19.09 41.07 3.52
N ARG A 180 -19.70 40.00 2.99
CA ARG A 180 -19.16 38.64 3.12
C ARG A 180 -17.98 38.45 2.18
N ARG A 181 -16.80 38.24 2.74
CA ARG A 181 -15.61 37.88 1.99
C ARG A 181 -15.30 36.41 2.26
N LYS A 182 -14.86 35.71 1.21
CA LYS A 182 -14.29 34.38 1.36
C LYS A 182 -12.89 34.52 1.93
N MET A 183 -12.66 33.83 3.05
CA MET A 183 -11.34 33.76 3.70
C MET A 183 -10.84 32.34 3.66
N LEU A 184 -9.55 32.17 3.42
CA LEU A 184 -8.82 30.91 3.51
C LEU A 184 -8.13 30.87 4.86
N THR A 185 -8.36 29.83 5.63
CA THR A 185 -7.58 29.57 6.83
C THR A 185 -6.40 28.67 6.46
N VAL A 186 -5.22 29.11 6.79
CA VAL A 186 -3.94 28.48 6.44
C VAL A 186 -3.13 28.27 7.71
N ARG A 187 -2.45 27.13 7.81
CA ARG A 187 -1.39 26.93 8.79
C ARG A 187 -0.03 27.01 8.07
N LEU A 188 0.81 27.91 8.54
CA LEU A 188 2.21 28.04 8.12
C LEU A 188 3.07 27.37 9.20
N PHE A 189 4.08 26.63 8.77
CA PHE A 189 5.03 25.93 9.63
C PHE A 189 6.44 26.35 9.27
N ASP A 190 7.24 26.66 10.26
CA ASP A 190 8.69 26.80 10.19
C ASP A 190 9.37 25.87 11.21
N ASP A 191 10.63 26.08 11.50
CA ASP A 191 11.43 25.31 12.45
C ASP A 191 11.13 25.63 13.93
N GLU A 192 10.39 26.70 14.23
CA GLU A 192 10.11 27.16 15.59
C GLU A 192 8.62 27.11 15.96
N ALA A 193 7.72 27.44 15.01
CA ALA A 193 6.33 27.68 15.33
C ALA A 193 5.34 27.26 14.24
N VAL A 194 4.08 27.11 14.65
CA VAL A 194 2.91 26.98 13.78
C VAL A 194 2.11 28.28 13.84
N TYR A 195 1.95 28.90 12.68
CA TYR A 195 1.19 30.14 12.53
C TYR A 195 -0.15 29.82 11.90
N ARG A 196 -1.23 30.15 12.57
CA ARG A 196 -2.57 30.07 11.99
C ARG A 196 -2.96 31.44 11.44
N VAL A 197 -3.20 31.50 10.15
CA VAL A 197 -3.37 32.74 9.41
C VAL A 197 -4.64 32.69 8.56
N GLU A 198 -5.36 33.80 8.51
CA GLU A 198 -6.45 34.03 7.56
C GLU A 198 -5.95 34.88 6.38
N LEU A 199 -6.27 34.45 5.16
CA LEU A 199 -5.97 35.14 3.90
C LEU A 199 -7.26 35.41 3.13
N PRO A 200 -7.40 36.54 2.48
CA PRO A 200 -8.49 36.80 1.54
C PRO A 200 -8.42 35.81 0.36
N ALA A 201 -9.53 35.14 0.04
CA ALA A 201 -9.61 34.26 -1.13
C ALA A 201 -9.50 35.00 -2.47
N SER A 202 -9.58 36.33 -2.45
CA SER A 202 -9.45 37.20 -3.63
C SER A 202 -8.05 37.24 -4.25
N GLY A 203 -7.06 36.69 -3.57
CA GLY A 203 -5.70 36.63 -4.07
C GLY A 203 -4.77 37.69 -3.48
N GLU A 204 -5.29 38.62 -2.73
CA GLU A 204 -4.49 39.66 -2.04
C GLU A 204 -3.72 39.00 -0.87
N LEU A 205 -2.42 39.28 -0.78
CA LEU A 205 -1.56 38.83 0.31
C LEU A 205 -1.67 39.82 1.48
N ASP A 206 -2.78 39.71 2.22
CA ASP A 206 -3.02 40.47 3.45
C ASP A 206 -3.26 39.44 4.60
N PRO A 207 -2.18 38.89 5.17
CA PRO A 207 -2.28 37.85 6.19
C PRO A 207 -2.70 38.45 7.53
N ARG A 208 -3.76 37.86 8.11
CA ARG A 208 -4.17 38.14 9.48
C ARG A 208 -3.78 36.94 10.36
N VAL A 209 -2.80 37.13 11.22
CA VAL A 209 -2.37 36.10 12.18
C VAL A 209 -3.44 35.95 13.24
N ILE A 210 -3.96 34.72 13.42
CA ILE A 210 -4.95 34.36 14.44
C ILE A 210 -4.23 33.88 15.71
N SER A 211 -3.26 32.98 15.55
CA SER A 211 -2.48 32.40 16.64
C SER A 211 -1.09 32.00 16.16
N VAL A 212 -0.14 32.01 17.09
CA VAL A 212 1.21 31.48 16.95
C VAL A 212 1.40 30.49 18.08
N GLN A 213 1.89 29.30 17.76
CA GLN A 213 2.16 28.24 18.72
C GLN A 213 3.57 27.69 18.46
N GLU A 214 4.47 27.87 19.40
CA GLU A 214 5.80 27.28 19.36
C GLU A 214 5.72 25.76 19.58
N HIS A 215 6.60 25.00 18.93
CA HIS A 215 6.57 23.53 18.99
C HIS A 215 7.89 22.87 19.41
N ASP A 216 8.95 23.63 19.62
CA ASP A 216 10.27 23.20 20.15
C ASP A 216 10.94 22.03 19.38
N LEU A 217 10.52 21.75 18.14
CA LEU A 217 11.06 20.63 17.35
C LEU A 217 12.35 20.96 16.61
N THR A 218 12.75 22.23 16.56
CA THR A 218 13.97 22.73 15.86
C THR A 218 14.03 22.46 14.35
N VAL A 219 13.03 21.83 13.78
CA VAL A 219 12.85 21.59 12.35
C VAL A 219 11.38 21.76 11.98
N THR A 220 11.10 22.11 10.75
CA THR A 220 9.72 22.19 10.25
C THR A 220 9.05 20.81 10.35
N PRO A 221 7.90 20.67 11.05
CA PRO A 221 7.32 19.39 11.45
C PRO A 221 6.60 18.64 10.33
N VAL A 222 7.16 18.64 9.13
CA VAL A 222 6.57 18.06 7.92
C VAL A 222 7.54 17.09 7.26
N VAL A 223 7.13 15.85 7.13
CA VAL A 223 7.87 14.78 6.46
C VAL A 223 7.29 14.54 5.08
N ARG A 224 8.14 14.49 4.07
CA ARG A 224 7.77 14.28 2.66
C ARG A 224 7.89 12.82 2.28
N PHE A 225 6.82 12.26 1.70
CA PHE A 225 6.78 10.94 1.08
C PHE A 225 6.82 11.08 -0.43
N ARG A 226 7.87 10.60 -1.08
CA ARG A 226 8.02 10.62 -2.55
C ARG A 226 7.71 9.25 -3.13
N ASP A 227 6.97 9.22 -4.24
CA ASP A 227 6.75 7.99 -5.02
C ASP A 227 8.08 7.37 -5.45
N ARG A 228 8.99 8.24 -5.95
CA ARG A 228 10.36 7.89 -6.34
C ARG A 228 11.33 9.01 -5.99
N TYR A 229 12.59 8.65 -5.76
CA TYR A 229 13.67 9.62 -5.54
C TYR A 229 14.31 10.07 -6.85
N ASP A 230 13.49 10.54 -7.80
CA ASP A 230 13.97 11.13 -9.03
C ASP A 230 14.42 12.58 -8.82
N LEU A 231 15.41 13.04 -9.61
CA LEU A 231 15.95 14.40 -9.55
C LEU A 231 15.03 15.46 -10.17
N GLY A 232 13.93 15.03 -10.76
CA GLY A 232 12.97 15.92 -11.43
C GLY A 232 11.77 16.30 -10.58
N VAL A 233 10.75 16.81 -11.24
CA VAL A 233 9.44 17.08 -10.62
C VAL A 233 8.82 15.74 -10.19
N PRO A 234 8.32 15.62 -8.96
CA PRO A 234 7.67 14.40 -8.51
C PRO A 234 6.55 13.99 -9.47
N CYS A 235 6.63 12.77 -10.01
CA CYS A 235 5.64 12.22 -10.94
C CYS A 235 5.09 10.93 -10.35
N GLY A 236 3.78 10.91 -10.10
CA GLY A 236 3.09 9.70 -9.63
C GLY A 236 2.66 8.80 -10.79
N LYS A 237 2.16 7.62 -10.46
CA LYS A 237 1.73 6.61 -11.44
C LYS A 237 0.53 7.01 -12.28
N VAL A 238 -0.29 7.94 -11.83
CA VAL A 238 -1.55 8.32 -12.52
C VAL A 238 -1.28 9.21 -13.73
N GLU A 239 -0.37 10.17 -13.63
CA GLU A 239 -0.15 11.18 -14.66
C GLU A 239 0.18 10.61 -16.04
N PRO A 240 1.14 9.66 -16.20
CA PRO A 240 1.47 9.07 -17.49
C PRO A 240 0.35 8.19 -18.06
N LEU A 241 -0.60 7.74 -17.22
CA LEU A 241 -1.72 6.88 -17.63
C LEU A 241 -2.94 7.67 -18.10
N ILE A 242 -3.04 8.97 -17.81
CA ILE A 242 -4.19 9.80 -18.19
C ILE A 242 -4.51 9.73 -19.70
N PRO A 243 -3.53 9.82 -20.62
CA PRO A 243 -3.81 9.70 -22.04
C PRO A 243 -4.38 8.33 -22.43
N LEU A 244 -3.87 7.26 -21.86
CA LEU A 244 -4.34 5.89 -22.10
C LEU A 244 -5.75 5.68 -21.54
N GLN A 245 -6.04 6.22 -20.35
CA GLN A 245 -7.38 6.19 -19.76
C GLN A 245 -8.40 6.90 -20.66
N ARG A 246 -8.05 8.03 -21.25
CA ARG A 246 -8.92 8.71 -22.22
C ARG A 246 -9.17 7.86 -23.45
N GLN A 247 -8.16 7.14 -23.93
CA GLN A 247 -8.30 6.25 -25.05
C GLN A 247 -9.23 5.07 -24.74
N VAL A 248 -9.13 4.47 -23.54
CA VAL A 248 -10.08 3.43 -23.09
C VAL A 248 -11.51 3.95 -23.11
N ASN A 249 -11.76 5.13 -22.53
CA ASN A 249 -13.09 5.74 -22.51
C ASN A 249 -13.62 6.01 -23.94
N GLN A 250 -12.75 6.49 -24.86
CA GLN A 250 -13.10 6.74 -26.24
C GLN A 250 -13.50 5.46 -26.98
N ILE A 251 -12.75 4.37 -26.80
CA ILE A 251 -13.07 3.07 -27.40
C ILE A 251 -14.36 2.51 -26.81
N THR A 252 -14.55 2.61 -25.50
CA THR A 252 -15.76 2.16 -24.82
C THR A 252 -16.99 2.95 -25.29
N PHE A 253 -16.87 4.26 -25.50
CA PHE A 253 -17.91 5.08 -26.10
C PHE A 253 -18.24 4.66 -27.53
N SER A 254 -17.20 4.42 -28.37
CA SER A 254 -17.40 3.96 -29.75
C SER A 254 -18.09 2.60 -29.80
N LEU A 255 -17.73 1.69 -28.88
CA LEU A 255 -18.39 0.40 -28.70
C LEU A 255 -19.85 0.57 -28.31
N ALA A 256 -20.16 1.43 -27.33
CA ALA A 256 -21.53 1.69 -26.90
C ALA A 256 -22.39 2.26 -28.04
N MET A 257 -21.83 3.18 -28.82
CA MET A 257 -22.47 3.70 -30.04
C MET A 257 -22.69 2.60 -31.07
N ALA A 258 -21.67 1.80 -31.36
CA ALA A 258 -21.78 0.70 -32.33
C ALA A 258 -22.86 -0.32 -31.92
N LEU A 259 -22.92 -0.69 -30.64
CA LEU A 259 -23.95 -1.59 -30.10
C LEU A 259 -25.37 -1.00 -30.24
N GLN A 260 -25.54 0.30 -30.00
CA GLN A 260 -26.84 0.96 -30.11
C GLN A 260 -27.33 0.96 -31.57
N TYR A 261 -26.43 1.18 -32.55
CA TYR A 261 -26.77 1.10 -33.96
C TYR A 261 -26.88 -0.35 -34.46
N ALA A 262 -26.13 -1.29 -33.91
CA ALA A 262 -26.18 -2.70 -34.29
C ALA A 262 -27.51 -3.37 -33.92
N VAL A 263 -28.19 -2.91 -32.85
CA VAL A 263 -29.51 -3.39 -32.44
C VAL A 263 -30.59 -3.01 -33.46
N PHE A 264 -30.46 -1.82 -34.07
CA PHE A 264 -31.40 -1.34 -35.10
C PHE A 264 -30.77 -1.54 -36.48
N ARG A 265 -30.85 -2.76 -37.02
CA ARG A 265 -30.39 -3.04 -38.39
C ARG A 265 -31.10 -2.13 -39.37
N GLN A 266 -30.34 -1.38 -40.14
CA GLN A 266 -30.87 -0.61 -41.24
C GLN A 266 -31.30 -1.59 -42.35
N ARG A 267 -32.61 -1.50 -42.67
CA ARG A 267 -33.19 -2.27 -43.79
C ARG A 267 -33.30 -1.36 -44.99
N TYR A 268 -33.08 -1.92 -46.15
CA TYR A 268 -33.25 -1.20 -47.39
C TYR A 268 -34.17 -1.97 -48.32
N VAL A 269 -34.83 -1.22 -49.21
CA VAL A 269 -35.70 -1.75 -50.19
C VAL A 269 -35.21 -1.23 -51.56
N THR A 270 -35.08 -2.12 -52.52
CA THR A 270 -34.75 -1.77 -53.92
C THR A 270 -35.87 -2.22 -54.83
N GLY A 271 -36.08 -1.55 -55.95
CA GLY A 271 -37.09 -1.89 -56.94
C GLY A 271 -38.51 -1.37 -56.56
N MET A 272 -38.59 -0.34 -55.70
CA MET A 272 -39.86 0.31 -55.40
C MET A 272 -40.17 1.33 -56.50
N GLU A 273 -41.32 1.19 -57.16
CA GLU A 273 -41.81 2.21 -58.05
C GLU A 273 -42.32 3.41 -57.25
N GLU A 274 -41.95 4.60 -57.71
CA GLU A 274 -42.37 5.85 -57.10
C GLU A 274 -43.89 6.01 -57.23
N GLN A 275 -44.61 5.91 -56.13
CA GLN A 275 -46.08 6.12 -56.14
C GLN A 275 -46.35 7.62 -56.25
N VAL A 276 -46.90 8.02 -57.39
CA VAL A 276 -47.38 9.40 -57.62
C VAL A 276 -48.89 9.49 -57.38
N ASP A 277 -49.30 10.59 -56.83
CA ASP A 277 -50.73 10.91 -56.66
C ASP A 277 -51.34 11.33 -58.01
N ALA A 278 -52.67 11.41 -58.07
CA ALA A 278 -53.39 11.86 -59.27
C ALA A 278 -52.92 13.24 -59.81
N ASP A 279 -52.27 14.04 -58.99
CA ASP A 279 -51.69 15.33 -59.32
C ASP A 279 -50.16 15.28 -59.67
N GLY A 280 -49.57 14.09 -59.79
CA GLY A 280 -48.18 13.91 -60.15
C GLY A 280 -47.17 14.21 -59.03
N LYS A 281 -47.62 14.31 -57.78
CA LYS A 281 -46.73 14.50 -56.65
C LYS A 281 -46.37 13.13 -55.98
N ALA A 282 -45.11 12.97 -55.61
CA ALA A 282 -44.62 11.78 -54.91
C ALA A 282 -45.37 11.60 -53.56
N LYS A 283 -46.02 10.44 -53.39
CA LYS A 283 -46.62 10.04 -52.11
C LYS A 283 -45.55 9.62 -51.13
N PRO A 284 -45.71 9.95 -49.83
CA PRO A 284 -44.79 9.42 -48.81
C PRO A 284 -44.85 7.88 -48.83
N PRO A 285 -43.71 7.20 -48.62
CA PRO A 285 -43.64 5.74 -48.65
C PRO A 285 -44.63 5.14 -47.62
N LEU A 286 -45.37 4.14 -48.05
CA LEU A 286 -46.42 3.43 -47.30
C LEU A 286 -45.89 2.55 -46.14
N PHE A 287 -44.57 2.60 -45.86
CA PHE A 287 -43.99 1.71 -44.86
C PHE A 287 -43.69 2.44 -43.57
N ASN A 288 -44.47 2.13 -42.52
CA ASN A 288 -44.06 2.33 -41.13
C ASN A 288 -43.18 1.14 -40.76
N VAL A 289 -41.86 1.37 -40.65
CA VAL A 289 -40.93 0.35 -40.18
C VAL A 289 -41.01 0.26 -38.65
N ALA A 290 -41.84 -0.67 -38.16
CA ALA A 290 -41.83 -1.06 -36.75
C ALA A 290 -41.09 -2.39 -36.61
N VAL A 291 -40.47 -2.61 -35.42
CA VAL A 291 -39.60 -3.75 -35.16
C VAL A 291 -40.31 -5.10 -35.28
N ASP A 292 -41.65 -5.09 -35.14
CA ASP A 292 -42.55 -6.24 -35.12
C ASP A 292 -43.40 -6.42 -36.39
N GLN A 293 -43.19 -5.58 -37.40
CA GLN A 293 -43.98 -5.65 -38.63
C GLN A 293 -43.29 -6.38 -39.75
N MET A 294 -44.00 -7.32 -40.39
CA MET A 294 -43.55 -8.00 -41.59
C MET A 294 -43.66 -7.06 -42.81
N LEU A 295 -42.55 -6.86 -43.49
CA LEU A 295 -42.50 -6.07 -44.72
C LEU A 295 -43.04 -6.91 -45.87
N VAL A 296 -44.14 -6.48 -46.51
CA VAL A 296 -44.76 -7.16 -47.69
C VAL A 296 -44.50 -6.34 -48.93
N GLY A 297 -43.84 -6.93 -49.92
CA GLY A 297 -43.58 -6.31 -51.21
C GLY A 297 -44.78 -6.45 -52.14
N THR A 298 -45.18 -5.38 -52.80
CA THR A 298 -46.28 -5.34 -53.76
C THR A 298 -45.84 -5.53 -55.21
N SER A 299 -44.51 -5.49 -55.51
CA SER A 299 -43.96 -5.67 -56.86
C SER A 299 -42.99 -6.88 -56.90
N PRO A 300 -42.97 -7.66 -57.96
CA PRO A 300 -42.04 -8.80 -58.13
C PRO A 300 -40.54 -8.42 -58.15
N ASP A 301 -40.26 -7.17 -58.48
CA ASP A 301 -38.87 -6.65 -58.54
C ASP A 301 -38.40 -6.07 -57.22
N MET A 302 -39.23 -6.02 -56.21
CA MET A 302 -38.94 -5.47 -54.92
C MET A 302 -38.08 -6.44 -54.11
N LYS A 303 -36.88 -6.01 -53.72
CA LYS A 303 -35.96 -6.79 -52.89
C LYS A 303 -35.72 -6.06 -51.58
N PHE A 304 -35.93 -6.79 -50.48
CA PHE A 304 -35.62 -6.34 -49.13
C PHE A 304 -34.25 -6.86 -48.76
N GLY A 305 -33.44 -6.02 -48.19
CA GLY A 305 -32.14 -6.40 -47.67
C GLY A 305 -31.88 -5.75 -46.30
N GLU A 306 -31.00 -6.37 -45.55
CA GLU A 306 -30.46 -5.82 -44.32
C GLU A 306 -28.97 -5.58 -44.52
N PHE A 307 -28.43 -4.48 -44.01
CA PHE A 307 -26.98 -4.28 -43.97
C PHE A 307 -26.35 -5.30 -43.03
N SER A 308 -25.13 -5.75 -43.35
CA SER A 308 -24.38 -6.68 -42.51
C SER A 308 -24.18 -6.10 -41.13
N GLN A 309 -24.22 -6.98 -40.14
CA GLN A 309 -23.99 -6.59 -38.76
C GLN A 309 -22.58 -6.01 -38.58
N THR A 310 -22.47 -4.88 -37.90
CA THR A 310 -21.17 -4.32 -37.55
C THR A 310 -20.47 -5.27 -36.59
N ASP A 311 -19.26 -5.71 -36.94
CA ASP A 311 -18.44 -6.49 -36.01
C ASP A 311 -17.91 -5.60 -34.89
N VAL A 312 -18.31 -5.91 -33.66
CA VAL A 312 -17.91 -5.16 -32.47
C VAL A 312 -16.69 -5.79 -31.76
N SER A 313 -16.21 -6.97 -32.21
CA SER A 313 -15.08 -7.68 -31.61
C SER A 313 -13.80 -6.85 -31.68
N GLY A 314 -13.57 -6.14 -32.78
CA GLY A 314 -12.43 -5.25 -32.96
C GLY A 314 -12.33 -4.11 -31.94
N TYR A 315 -13.47 -3.61 -31.45
CA TYR A 315 -13.47 -2.59 -30.37
C TYR A 315 -13.06 -3.20 -29.02
N LEU A 316 -13.55 -4.40 -28.70
CA LEU A 316 -13.20 -5.13 -27.48
C LEU A 316 -11.71 -5.44 -27.47
N ASP A 317 -11.18 -6.00 -28.56
CA ASP A 317 -9.77 -6.32 -28.69
C ASP A 317 -8.87 -5.06 -28.56
N SER A 318 -9.31 -3.96 -29.17
CA SER A 318 -8.58 -2.68 -29.07
C SER A 318 -8.56 -2.14 -27.65
N ARG A 319 -9.69 -2.19 -26.94
CA ARG A 319 -9.78 -1.79 -25.54
C ARG A 319 -8.85 -2.63 -24.66
N ASP A 320 -8.89 -3.95 -24.82
CA ASP A 320 -8.09 -4.87 -24.02
C ASP A 320 -6.59 -4.67 -24.27
N LYS A 321 -6.18 -4.39 -25.52
CA LYS A 321 -4.80 -4.00 -25.83
C LYS A 321 -4.36 -2.71 -25.15
N VAL A 322 -5.21 -1.69 -25.09
CA VAL A 322 -4.88 -0.43 -24.37
C VAL A 322 -4.77 -0.69 -22.89
N LEU A 323 -5.65 -1.52 -22.30
CA LEU A 323 -5.56 -1.90 -20.88
C LEU A 323 -4.27 -2.68 -20.59
N LEU A 324 -3.82 -3.56 -21.49
CA LEU A 324 -2.54 -4.25 -21.36
C LEU A 324 -1.35 -3.26 -21.45
N HIS A 325 -1.40 -2.25 -22.31
CA HIS A 325 -0.39 -1.19 -22.35
C HIS A 325 -0.40 -0.38 -21.03
N MET A 326 -1.59 -0.09 -20.46
CA MET A 326 -1.69 0.57 -19.17
C MET A 326 -1.06 -0.27 -18.05
N ALA A 327 -1.32 -1.58 -18.04
CA ALA A 327 -0.72 -2.50 -17.07
C ALA A 327 0.81 -2.51 -17.18
N SER A 328 1.35 -2.51 -18.40
CA SER A 328 2.78 -2.47 -18.65
C SER A 328 3.43 -1.18 -18.19
N VAL A 329 2.83 -0.01 -18.50
CA VAL A 329 3.33 1.30 -18.08
C VAL A 329 3.25 1.46 -16.55
N ALA A 330 2.17 0.95 -15.93
CA ALA A 330 1.97 0.99 -14.48
C ALA A 330 2.79 -0.04 -13.71
N GLN A 331 3.43 -0.99 -14.41
CA GLN A 331 4.14 -2.13 -13.81
C GLN A 331 3.26 -2.98 -12.89
N ILE A 332 1.98 -3.16 -13.27
CA ILE A 332 1.05 -4.03 -12.56
C ILE A 332 0.74 -5.29 -13.36
N PRO A 333 0.42 -6.42 -12.72
CA PRO A 333 0.05 -7.65 -13.42
C PRO A 333 -1.14 -7.43 -14.34
N PRO A 334 -1.08 -7.87 -15.60
CA PRO A 334 -2.16 -7.67 -16.59
C PRO A 334 -3.53 -8.18 -16.14
N GLN A 335 -3.55 -9.28 -15.36
CA GLN A 335 -4.77 -9.87 -14.83
C GLN A 335 -5.57 -8.94 -13.91
N ASN A 336 -4.96 -7.89 -13.38
CA ASN A 336 -5.65 -6.90 -12.56
C ASN A 336 -6.54 -5.97 -13.40
N LEU A 337 -6.22 -5.79 -14.69
CA LEU A 337 -6.96 -4.89 -15.59
C LEU A 337 -7.81 -5.64 -16.62
N VAL A 338 -7.37 -6.81 -17.06
CA VAL A 338 -8.06 -7.58 -18.13
C VAL A 338 -8.37 -8.98 -17.61
N ILE A 339 -9.66 -9.28 -17.46
CA ILE A 339 -10.14 -10.60 -17.02
C ILE A 339 -10.44 -11.45 -18.26
N GLY A 340 -9.84 -12.62 -18.37
CA GLY A 340 -10.21 -13.64 -19.37
C GLY A 340 -9.40 -13.68 -20.67
N SER A 341 -8.47 -12.76 -20.90
CA SER A 341 -7.63 -12.81 -22.11
C SER A 341 -6.45 -13.79 -21.95
N GLY A 342 -6.66 -15.06 -22.32
CA GLY A 342 -5.57 -16.01 -22.56
C GLY A 342 -4.82 -16.54 -21.32
N ILE A 343 -5.22 -16.17 -20.10
CA ILE A 343 -4.52 -16.55 -18.87
C ILE A 343 -4.89 -17.96 -18.39
N SER A 344 -5.94 -18.56 -18.94
CA SER A 344 -6.48 -19.84 -18.47
C SER A 344 -5.52 -21.03 -18.62
N ASN A 345 -4.43 -20.90 -19.36
CA ASN A 345 -3.43 -21.96 -19.60
C ASN A 345 -1.99 -21.52 -19.31
N VAL A 346 -1.79 -20.44 -18.53
CA VAL A 346 -0.44 -19.96 -18.19
C VAL A 346 0.07 -20.74 -16.98
N PRO A 347 1.25 -21.37 -17.05
CA PRO A 347 1.88 -22.04 -15.89
C PRO A 347 2.08 -21.07 -14.73
N ALA A 348 2.01 -21.56 -13.48
CA ALA A 348 2.21 -20.75 -12.30
C ALA A 348 3.55 -19.98 -12.29
N GLU A 349 4.60 -20.61 -12.79
CA GLU A 349 5.94 -20.02 -12.94
C GLU A 349 5.94 -18.81 -13.89
N ALA A 350 5.18 -18.86 -14.97
CA ALA A 350 5.06 -17.74 -15.91
C ALA A 350 4.23 -16.58 -15.31
N LEU A 351 3.22 -16.88 -14.48
CA LEU A 351 2.49 -15.87 -13.71
C LEU A 351 3.38 -15.18 -12.68
N GLU A 352 4.27 -15.93 -12.03
CA GLU A 352 5.27 -15.37 -11.11
C GLU A 352 6.25 -14.43 -11.82
N LEU A 353 6.69 -14.79 -13.04
CA LEU A 353 7.54 -13.91 -13.85
C LEU A 353 6.81 -12.63 -14.28
N LEU A 354 5.52 -12.72 -14.64
CA LEU A 354 4.72 -11.55 -14.97
C LEU A 354 4.53 -10.62 -13.75
N ALA A 355 4.51 -11.18 -12.54
CA ALA A 355 4.43 -10.41 -11.30
C ALA A 355 5.80 -9.87 -10.82
N ALA A 356 6.91 -10.29 -11.42
CA ALA A 356 8.25 -9.89 -10.97
C ALA A 356 8.48 -8.39 -11.07
N GLY A 357 8.06 -7.74 -12.18
CA GLY A 357 8.15 -6.28 -12.33
C GLY A 357 7.36 -5.52 -11.28
N HIS A 358 6.17 -6.01 -10.95
CA HIS A 358 5.34 -5.41 -9.88
C HIS A 358 6.00 -5.54 -8.49
N ARG A 359 6.58 -6.70 -8.19
CA ARG A 359 7.31 -6.89 -6.93
C ARG A 359 8.53 -5.96 -6.82
N GLN A 360 9.24 -5.76 -7.93
CA GLN A 360 10.37 -4.82 -7.96
C GLN A 360 9.92 -3.39 -7.71
N ASP A 361 8.83 -2.99 -8.33
CA ASP A 361 8.20 -1.68 -8.15
C ASP A 361 7.73 -1.46 -6.69
N ILE A 362 7.10 -2.48 -6.07
CA ILE A 362 6.72 -2.43 -4.66
C ILE A 362 7.96 -2.30 -3.76
N ALA A 363 9.03 -3.06 -4.04
CA ALA A 363 10.27 -2.97 -3.27
C ALA A 363 10.89 -1.57 -3.35
N GLU A 364 10.86 -0.92 -4.51
CA GLU A 364 11.31 0.47 -4.67
C GLU A 364 10.50 1.44 -3.81
N HIS A 365 9.16 1.29 -3.80
CA HIS A 365 8.29 2.09 -2.93
C HIS A 365 8.53 1.81 -1.44
N GLN A 366 8.78 0.55 -1.06
CA GLN A 366 9.11 0.20 0.32
C GLN A 366 10.39 0.89 0.79
N VAL A 367 11.41 0.97 -0.05
CA VAL A 367 12.63 1.71 0.26
C VAL A 367 12.33 3.21 0.40
N SER A 368 11.68 3.81 -0.61
CA SER A 368 11.37 5.25 -0.59
C SER A 368 10.51 5.68 0.58
N PHE A 369 9.43 4.94 0.87
CA PHE A 369 8.54 5.26 1.98
C PHE A 369 9.12 4.82 3.32
N GLY A 370 10.00 3.82 3.34
CA GLY A 370 10.74 3.39 4.52
C GLY A 370 11.55 4.54 5.11
N GLU A 371 12.40 5.17 4.30
CA GLU A 371 13.18 6.34 4.68
C GLU A 371 12.30 7.48 5.24
N SER A 372 11.14 7.72 4.59
CA SER A 372 10.21 8.74 5.08
C SER A 372 9.53 8.38 6.41
N ILE A 373 9.24 7.09 6.64
CA ILE A 373 8.69 6.62 7.93
C ILE A 373 9.77 6.70 9.01
N GLU A 374 11.02 6.34 8.71
CA GLU A 374 12.16 6.44 9.62
C GLU A 374 12.38 7.89 10.04
N GLN A 375 12.34 8.82 9.07
CA GLN A 375 12.36 10.25 9.34
C GLN A 375 11.17 10.69 10.21
N MET A 376 9.96 10.19 9.94
CA MET A 376 8.75 10.48 10.73
C MET A 376 8.89 9.96 12.17
N MET A 377 9.47 8.77 12.37
CA MET A 377 9.70 8.22 13.71
C MET A 377 10.77 9.00 14.48
N ARG A 378 11.83 9.48 13.82
CA ARG A 378 12.80 10.38 14.44
C ARG A 378 12.14 11.67 14.92
N LEU A 379 11.33 12.29 14.07
CA LEU A 379 10.59 13.51 14.45
C LEU A 379 9.61 13.27 15.60
N THR A 380 8.95 12.12 15.65
CA THR A 380 8.11 11.73 16.80
C THR A 380 8.93 11.52 18.06
N GLY A 381 10.13 10.94 17.96
CA GLY A 381 11.08 10.86 19.07
C GLY A 381 11.42 12.23 19.64
N LYS A 382 11.72 13.19 18.74
CA LYS A 382 11.96 14.60 19.15
C LYS A 382 10.75 15.22 19.85
N ALA A 383 9.54 14.97 19.33
CA ALA A 383 8.29 15.46 19.94
C ALA A 383 7.96 14.81 21.30
N MET A 384 8.63 13.74 21.66
CA MET A 384 8.54 13.02 22.94
C MET A 384 9.73 13.31 23.88
N ASP A 385 10.62 14.21 23.50
CA ASP A 385 11.90 14.50 24.18
C ASP A 385 12.83 13.28 24.30
N ASP A 386 12.72 12.31 23.34
CA ASP A 386 13.61 11.16 23.24
C ASP A 386 14.74 11.45 22.25
N GLU A 387 15.86 12.00 22.78
CA GLU A 387 17.03 12.35 22.00
C GLU A 387 17.66 11.12 21.29
N LYS A 388 17.58 9.92 21.92
CA LYS A 388 18.13 8.70 21.31
C LYS A 388 17.37 8.28 20.07
N ALA A 389 16.05 8.41 20.08
CA ALA A 389 15.19 8.15 18.96
C ALA A 389 15.38 9.19 17.85
N TRP A 390 15.63 10.45 18.22
CA TRP A 390 15.93 11.53 17.27
C TRP A 390 17.24 11.31 16.50
N GLU A 391 18.27 10.86 17.21
CA GLU A 391 19.62 10.63 16.66
C GLU A 391 19.75 9.28 15.92
N ASP A 392 18.78 8.37 16.00
CA ASP A 392 18.86 7.04 15.40
C ASP A 392 18.64 7.08 13.88
N MET A 393 19.72 7.21 13.13
CA MET A 393 19.74 7.19 11.67
C MET A 393 19.77 5.78 11.06
N SER A 394 19.83 4.73 11.88
CA SER A 394 20.01 3.35 11.42
C SER A 394 18.78 2.48 11.70
N ALA A 395 17.75 3.06 12.29
CA ALA A 395 16.48 2.40 12.49
C ALA A 395 15.84 1.99 11.14
N GLN A 396 15.14 0.88 11.11
CA GLN A 396 14.55 0.33 9.89
C GLN A 396 13.07 -0.01 10.06
N VAL A 397 12.30 0.29 9.03
CA VAL A 397 10.89 -0.11 8.93
C VAL A 397 10.79 -1.59 8.54
N VAL A 398 9.91 -2.31 9.19
CA VAL A 398 9.57 -3.69 8.85
C VAL A 398 8.27 -3.68 8.05
N TRP A 399 8.37 -4.13 6.79
CA TRP A 399 7.24 -4.23 5.88
C TRP A 399 6.59 -5.61 5.98
N ARG A 400 5.26 -5.65 5.98
CA ARG A 400 4.50 -6.90 5.92
C ARG A 400 4.77 -7.60 4.60
N ASN A 401 5.07 -8.90 4.67
CA ASN A 401 5.18 -9.71 3.47
C ASN A 401 3.77 -10.00 2.92
N THR A 402 3.44 -9.43 1.76
CA THR A 402 2.16 -9.61 1.07
C THR A 402 2.21 -10.65 -0.04
N ALA A 403 3.36 -11.33 -0.24
CA ALA A 403 3.50 -12.36 -1.27
C ALA A 403 2.60 -13.56 -0.97
N HIS A 404 1.74 -13.92 -1.91
CA HIS A 404 0.98 -15.16 -1.85
C HIS A 404 1.90 -16.36 -2.06
N GLN A 405 2.37 -16.94 -0.97
CA GLN A 405 3.16 -18.17 -0.98
C GLN A 405 2.32 -19.30 -0.36
N SER A 406 2.44 -20.50 -0.91
CA SER A 406 1.83 -21.66 -0.30
C SER A 406 2.49 -21.92 1.07
N LEU A 407 1.67 -21.98 2.12
CA LEU A 407 2.15 -22.20 3.49
C LEU A 407 3.11 -23.39 3.58
N GLY A 408 2.80 -24.49 2.86
CA GLY A 408 3.65 -25.67 2.82
C GLY A 408 5.04 -25.43 2.22
N GLN A 409 5.13 -24.64 1.13
CA GLN A 409 6.42 -24.30 0.52
C GLN A 409 7.26 -23.41 1.42
N VAL A 410 6.62 -22.45 2.11
CA VAL A 410 7.31 -21.57 3.05
C VAL A 410 7.85 -22.36 4.24
N VAL A 411 7.03 -23.21 4.87
CA VAL A 411 7.45 -24.03 6.01
C VAL A 411 8.57 -24.99 5.63
N ASP A 412 8.49 -25.63 4.45
CA ASP A 412 9.56 -26.51 3.95
C ASP A 412 10.86 -25.72 3.68
N GLY A 413 10.77 -24.57 3.06
CA GLY A 413 11.92 -23.69 2.80
C GLY A 413 12.57 -23.17 4.08
N LEU A 414 11.77 -22.67 5.02
CA LEU A 414 12.25 -22.17 6.32
C LEU A 414 12.83 -23.31 7.18
N GLY A 415 12.17 -24.48 7.20
CA GLY A 415 12.66 -25.67 7.90
C GLY A 415 14.01 -26.15 7.37
N LYS A 416 14.19 -26.18 6.05
CA LYS A 416 15.50 -26.47 5.42
C LYS A 416 16.54 -25.43 5.74
N GLY A 417 16.18 -24.13 5.79
CA GLY A 417 17.08 -23.05 6.21
C GLY A 417 17.63 -23.24 7.63
N VAL A 418 16.78 -23.65 8.56
CA VAL A 418 17.20 -23.99 9.93
C VAL A 418 18.10 -25.23 9.95
N GLN A 419 17.72 -26.30 9.25
CA GLN A 419 18.45 -27.58 9.28
C GLN A 419 19.77 -27.56 8.52
N MET A 420 19.80 -26.94 7.32
CA MET A 420 20.97 -26.98 6.42
C MET A 420 21.92 -25.82 6.61
N LEU A 421 21.42 -24.63 6.97
CA LEU A 421 22.21 -23.41 7.12
C LEU A 421 22.46 -23.04 8.58
N ALA A 422 21.94 -23.82 9.55
CA ALA A 422 22.03 -23.58 10.98
C ALA A 422 21.54 -22.16 11.37
N ILE A 423 20.56 -21.61 10.66
CA ILE A 423 19.97 -20.31 10.98
C ILE A 423 19.11 -20.49 12.24
N PRO A 424 19.25 -19.60 13.26
CA PRO A 424 18.45 -19.72 14.46
C PRO A 424 16.94 -19.74 14.15
N PRO A 425 16.15 -20.67 14.72
CA PRO A 425 14.70 -20.77 14.46
C PRO A 425 13.94 -19.45 14.69
N LYS A 426 14.30 -18.69 15.75
CA LYS A 426 13.70 -17.39 16.07
C LYS A 426 13.86 -16.39 14.92
N ALA A 427 14.97 -16.44 14.15
CA ALA A 427 15.20 -15.57 12.99
C ALA A 427 14.31 -15.92 11.77
N MET A 428 13.70 -17.11 11.75
CA MET A 428 12.80 -17.53 10.67
C MET A 428 11.35 -17.12 10.91
N TRP A 429 10.96 -16.79 12.15
CA TRP A 429 9.59 -16.38 12.48
C TRP A 429 9.13 -15.17 11.68
N GLU A 430 10.00 -14.19 11.49
CA GLU A 430 9.72 -12.96 10.73
C GLU A 430 9.46 -13.21 9.24
N ARG A 431 9.93 -14.34 8.70
CA ARG A 431 9.75 -14.71 7.30
C ARG A 431 8.47 -15.52 7.07
N PHE A 432 7.72 -15.80 8.13
CA PHE A 432 6.47 -16.54 8.02
C PHE A 432 5.35 -15.61 7.50
N PRO A 433 4.64 -15.98 6.43
CA PRO A 433 3.62 -15.13 5.84
C PRO A 433 2.47 -14.84 6.81
N GLY A 434 2.07 -13.58 6.91
CA GLY A 434 0.93 -13.15 7.70
C GLY A 434 1.22 -12.97 9.20
N VAL A 435 2.46 -13.12 9.63
CA VAL A 435 2.86 -12.86 11.02
C VAL A 435 3.00 -11.36 11.24
N THR A 436 2.37 -10.87 12.30
CA THR A 436 2.47 -9.49 12.74
C THR A 436 3.57 -9.32 13.79
N ASP A 437 4.04 -8.09 14.01
CA ASP A 437 5.02 -7.79 15.08
C ASP A 437 4.50 -8.20 16.47
N GLN A 438 3.18 -8.12 16.68
CA GLN A 438 2.54 -8.58 17.92
C GLN A 438 2.65 -10.11 18.09
N ASP A 439 2.51 -10.86 16.99
CA ASP A 439 2.67 -12.31 17.02
C ASP A 439 4.13 -12.68 17.33
N LEU A 440 5.09 -11.97 16.75
CA LEU A 440 6.52 -12.16 17.04
C LEU A 440 6.85 -11.92 18.50
N LYS A 441 6.35 -10.82 19.07
CA LYS A 441 6.51 -10.50 20.51
C LYS A 441 5.89 -11.59 21.39
N ARG A 442 4.70 -12.07 21.03
CA ARG A 442 4.00 -13.14 21.74
C ARG A 442 4.77 -14.47 21.66
N TRP A 443 5.25 -14.85 20.47
CA TRP A 443 6.03 -16.07 20.29
C TRP A 443 7.37 -16.02 21.01
N ALA A 444 8.02 -14.86 21.04
CA ALA A 444 9.22 -14.65 21.81
C ALA A 444 8.99 -14.88 23.33
N GLN A 445 7.90 -14.31 23.86
CA GLN A 445 7.51 -14.53 25.28
C GLN A 445 7.23 -16.00 25.57
N MET A 446 6.46 -16.68 24.69
CA MET A 446 6.16 -18.10 24.85
C MET A 446 7.43 -18.97 24.82
N ALA A 447 8.36 -18.64 23.93
CA ALA A 447 9.64 -19.37 23.82
C ALA A 447 10.52 -19.15 25.05
N ASP A 448 10.58 -17.94 25.57
CA ASP A 448 11.35 -17.63 26.78
C ASP A 448 10.74 -18.31 28.04
N GLU A 449 9.40 -18.42 28.11
CA GLU A 449 8.71 -19.17 29.15
C GLU A 449 9.00 -20.68 29.04
N GLU A 450 9.00 -21.24 27.83
CA GLU A 450 9.30 -22.66 27.58
C GLU A 450 10.77 -22.98 27.88
N ASP A 451 11.71 -22.12 27.46
CA ASP A 451 13.15 -22.27 27.79
C ASP A 451 13.35 -22.19 29.32
N GLY A 452 12.68 -21.27 30.02
CA GLY A 452 12.70 -21.16 31.47
C GLY A 452 12.17 -22.40 32.21
N LEU A 453 11.10 -23.01 31.71
CA LEU A 453 10.55 -24.26 32.24
C LEU A 453 11.48 -25.45 31.98
N ARG A 454 12.15 -25.48 30.84
CA ARG A 454 13.13 -26.50 30.51
C ARG A 454 14.37 -26.41 31.37
N ASP A 455 14.92 -25.21 31.57
CA ASP A 455 16.05 -24.97 32.45
C ASP A 455 15.75 -25.36 33.90
N ALA A 456 14.53 -25.04 34.37
CA ALA A 456 14.07 -25.44 35.71
C ALA A 456 13.95 -26.98 35.85
N ALA A 457 13.45 -27.64 34.81
CA ALA A 457 13.32 -29.12 34.78
C ALA A 457 14.71 -29.78 34.73
N GLU A 458 15.67 -29.22 33.97
CA GLU A 458 17.05 -29.72 33.92
C GLU A 458 17.77 -29.52 35.28
N ALA A 459 17.56 -28.39 35.93
CA ALA A 459 18.09 -28.11 37.27
C ALA A 459 17.53 -29.08 38.32
N ASP A 460 16.21 -29.37 38.32
CA ASP A 460 15.57 -30.33 39.22
C ASP A 460 16.07 -31.78 38.95
N ALA A 461 16.26 -32.14 37.67
CA ALA A 461 16.83 -33.42 37.30
C ALA A 461 18.30 -33.55 37.73
N ALA A 462 19.11 -32.48 37.62
CA ALA A 462 20.50 -32.45 38.08
C ALA A 462 20.59 -32.55 39.61
N GLU A 463 19.71 -31.86 40.34
CA GLU A 463 19.61 -31.96 41.81
C GLU A 463 19.24 -33.37 42.27
N LYS A 464 18.24 -34.00 41.62
CA LYS A 464 17.85 -35.38 41.91
C LYS A 464 18.97 -36.37 41.58
N ALA A 465 19.72 -36.17 40.50
CA ALA A 465 20.89 -37.00 40.17
C ALA A 465 22.01 -36.82 41.17
N ALA A 466 22.28 -35.61 41.63
CA ALA A 466 23.27 -35.34 42.67
C ALA A 466 22.88 -35.96 44.02
N ALA A 467 21.59 -35.88 44.39
CA ALA A 467 21.07 -36.52 45.59
C ALA A 467 21.15 -38.05 45.54
N ALA A 468 20.86 -38.66 44.38
CA ALA A 468 21.00 -40.10 44.16
C ALA A 468 22.46 -40.54 44.24
N LEU A 469 23.38 -39.78 43.68
CA LEU A 469 24.84 -40.03 43.75
C LEU A 469 25.34 -39.95 45.21
N ALA A 470 24.89 -38.94 45.97
CA ALA A 470 25.24 -38.77 47.37
C ALA A 470 24.71 -39.94 48.21
N GLN A 471 23.49 -40.43 47.94
CA GLN A 471 22.95 -41.61 48.62
C GLN A 471 23.75 -42.89 48.25
N GLN A 472 24.20 -43.02 47.01
CA GLN A 472 25.00 -44.18 46.58
C GLN A 472 26.40 -44.16 47.24
N VAL A 473 27.03 -42.98 47.35
CA VAL A 473 28.29 -42.82 48.06
C VAL A 473 28.15 -43.17 49.55
N ALA A 474 27.07 -42.68 50.18
CA ALA A 474 26.76 -43.00 51.61
C ALA A 474 26.54 -44.51 51.85
N VAL A 475 25.89 -45.20 50.90
CA VAL A 475 25.65 -46.64 50.96
C VAL A 475 26.98 -47.41 50.73
N ASP A 476 27.85 -46.94 49.82
CA ASP A 476 29.15 -47.54 49.58
C ASP A 476 30.11 -47.34 50.75
N GLU A 477 30.10 -46.15 51.41
CA GLU A 477 30.82 -45.91 52.66
C GLU A 477 30.31 -46.83 53.80
N LEU A 478 28.99 -46.99 53.96
CA LEU A 478 28.40 -47.88 54.94
C LEU A 478 28.82 -49.34 54.71
N ASN A 479 28.81 -49.78 53.42
CA ASN A 479 29.25 -51.13 53.03
C ASN A 479 30.76 -51.31 53.26
N ALA A 480 31.59 -50.27 53.04
CA ALA A 480 33.03 -50.30 53.34
C ALA A 480 33.33 -50.39 54.82
N VAL A 481 32.55 -49.68 55.66
CA VAL A 481 32.60 -49.80 57.11
C VAL A 481 32.17 -51.17 57.59
N THR A 482 31.12 -51.71 57.01
CA THR A 482 30.60 -53.08 57.34
C THR A 482 31.62 -54.17 56.95
N ARG A 483 32.31 -54.03 55.86
CA ARG A 483 33.44 -54.95 55.45
C ARG A 483 34.64 -54.86 56.36
N ARG A 484 34.91 -53.73 57.03
CA ARG A 484 36.02 -53.55 58.03
C ARG A 484 35.67 -54.13 59.39
N VAL A 485 34.40 -54.31 59.70
CA VAL A 485 33.91 -54.82 61.00
C VAL A 485 33.61 -56.34 60.97
N ALA A 486 33.64 -57.00 59.81
CA ALA A 486 33.47 -58.43 59.71
C ALA A 486 34.72 -59.17 60.24
N PRO A 487 34.63 -60.00 61.32
CA PRO A 487 35.76 -60.75 61.80
C PRO A 487 36.13 -61.84 60.81
N LEU A 488 37.47 -62.10 60.72
CA LEU A 488 38.08 -63.20 60.03
C LEU A 488 37.53 -64.56 60.62
N ALA A 489 36.76 -65.27 59.82
CA ALA A 489 36.41 -66.65 60.14
C ALA A 489 36.87 -67.54 58.96
N ASP A 490 37.97 -68.24 59.34
CA ASP A 490 38.36 -69.64 59.01
C ASP A 490 38.32 -70.11 57.56
N GLU A 491 39.51 -70.31 57.05
CA GLU A 491 39.84 -71.23 55.99
C GLU A 491 39.62 -72.63 56.50
N THR A 492 38.79 -73.44 55.81
CA THR A 492 39.12 -74.88 55.54
C THR A 492 38.19 -75.51 54.52
N ALA A 493 38.86 -76.16 53.57
CA ALA A 493 38.44 -77.33 52.84
C ALA A 493 37.57 -77.31 51.59
N GLU A 494 38.20 -77.72 50.56
CA GLU A 494 37.88 -78.71 49.53
C GLU A 494 37.16 -78.24 48.26
N ALA A 495 37.94 -78.30 47.18
CA ALA A 495 37.47 -78.65 45.85
C ALA A 495 37.05 -80.12 45.73
N PRO A 496 36.27 -80.60 44.79
CA PRO A 496 36.62 -80.58 43.37
C PRO A 496 35.51 -80.55 42.30
N ASN A 497 36.03 -80.29 41.10
CA ASN A 497 35.62 -80.82 39.80
C ASN A 497 34.19 -80.60 39.20
N GLY A 498 34.23 -80.18 37.96
CA GLY A 498 33.26 -80.60 36.99
C GLY A 498 32.86 -79.62 35.84
N ASN A 499 33.75 -79.51 34.91
CA ASN A 499 33.51 -79.51 33.47
C ASN A 499 32.07 -79.20 33.00
N ALA A 500 31.85 -78.14 32.20
CA ALA A 500 31.26 -78.34 30.87
C ALA A 500 31.14 -76.97 30.07
N ARG A 501 31.79 -77.02 29.01
CA ARG A 501 31.70 -76.13 27.83
C ARG A 501 30.26 -75.87 27.39
N ARG A 502 29.96 -74.65 26.98
CA ARG A 502 29.43 -74.42 25.63
C ARG A 502 29.28 -72.93 25.35
N ARG A 503 29.97 -72.51 24.33
CA ARG A 503 29.72 -71.35 23.44
C ARG A 503 28.69 -71.77 22.40
N PRO A 504 28.34 -70.93 21.48
CA PRO A 504 27.67 -69.60 21.46
C PRO A 504 26.45 -69.59 20.54
N ALA A 505 25.73 -68.46 20.46
CA ALA A 505 24.94 -68.23 19.26
C ALA A 505 24.76 -66.67 19.00
N ARG A 506 25.14 -66.33 17.86
CA ARG A 506 24.99 -65.14 17.07
C ARG A 506 23.58 -65.12 16.45
N ALA A 507 22.92 -64.01 16.36
CA ALA A 507 21.98 -63.61 15.29
C ALA A 507 21.42 -62.25 15.67
N ALA A 508 21.47 -61.28 14.89
CA ALA A 508 21.12 -60.92 13.55
C ALA A 508 20.09 -59.79 13.67
N ALA A 509 20.42 -58.63 13.09
CA ALA A 509 19.47 -57.58 12.77
C ALA A 509 18.51 -58.02 11.66
N PRO A 510 17.36 -57.42 11.53
CA PRO A 510 17.03 -56.76 10.27
C PRO A 510 16.33 -55.41 10.43
N ALA A 511 16.53 -54.65 9.47
CA ALA A 511 15.91 -53.82 8.43
C ALA A 511 15.43 -52.45 8.90
#